data_2b1f9efd1a63d02ae75766b588ecdefe
#
_entry.id   2b1f9efd1a63d02ae75766b588ecdefe
#
_cell.length_a   1.000
_cell.length_b   1.000
_cell.length_c   1.000
_cell.angle_alpha   90.00
_cell.angle_beta   90.00
_cell.angle_gamma   90.00
#
_symmetry.space_group_name_H-M   'P 1'
#
loop_
_entity.id
_entity.type
_entity.pdbx_description
1 polymer ?
#
loop_
_entity_poly.entity_id
_entity_poly.type
_entity_poly.pdbx_seq_one_letter_code
_entity_poly.pdbx_strand_id
1 'polypeptide(L)'
;MDITRREFAAALTGVAGAATLRRDALRFPAADPCHLPAPIQALTPKTGGIAPITDEERRARIAKAQGLMAAGGIGAIVIEPGSTMHYYSAVDWHPSERTFAMVIPATGAPVWVCPAFEEARARELIRIGDDIRVWQEDESPFARIAGILKDQGAASAKVGLEEEVRFFVMDGLRQAAPSADLVSATPVTAGCRMIKSAAELALMQRATDITILAFKAAFATLRAGMNQYEFGNNMTAALTRLGGSAPWALVGFGKYSAFPHGSVQPQRLERGDIVLLDSGCAVEGY
;
A
#
# COMPACT_ATOMS: atom_id res chain seq x y z
N MET A 1 44.47 -15.98 2.32
CA MET A 1 44.32 -15.16 1.10
C MET A 1 43.66 -13.86 1.55
N ASP A 2 44.50 -12.84 1.79
CA ASP A 2 43.96 -11.55 2.28
C ASP A 2 43.48 -10.73 1.09
N ILE A 3 42.19 -10.54 1.00
CA ILE A 3 41.57 -9.68 0.00
C ILE A 3 41.65 -8.23 0.50
N THR A 4 42.26 -7.35 -0.28
CA THR A 4 42.35 -5.94 0.08
C THR A 4 41.05 -5.21 -0.01
N ARG A 5 40.89 -4.12 0.78
CA ARG A 5 39.62 -3.29 0.76
C ARG A 5 39.27 -2.78 -0.64
N ARG A 6 40.26 -2.60 -1.53
CA ARG A 6 39.99 -2.18 -2.93
C ARG A 6 39.45 -3.31 -3.78
N GLU A 7 39.88 -4.54 -3.59
CA GLU A 7 39.35 -5.71 -4.32
C GLU A 7 37.96 -6.07 -3.87
N PHE A 8 37.62 -5.89 -2.58
CA PHE A 8 36.28 -6.04 -2.06
C PHE A 8 35.32 -4.98 -2.61
N ALA A 9 35.76 -3.72 -2.72
CA ALA A 9 34.96 -2.65 -3.30
C ALA A 9 34.69 -2.84 -4.80
N ALA A 10 35.67 -3.35 -5.56
CA ALA A 10 35.51 -3.65 -6.98
C ALA A 10 34.55 -4.84 -7.25
N ALA A 11 34.52 -5.83 -6.36
CA ALA A 11 33.57 -6.95 -6.44
C ALA A 11 32.15 -6.54 -6.17
N LEU A 12 31.89 -5.56 -5.27
CA LEU A 12 30.56 -5.03 -4.96
C LEU A 12 29.97 -4.18 -6.09
N THR A 13 30.77 -3.45 -6.85
CA THR A 13 30.28 -2.65 -7.97
C THR A 13 29.82 -3.49 -9.16
N GLY A 14 30.35 -4.70 -9.34
CA GLY A 14 29.93 -5.64 -10.39
C GLY A 14 28.58 -6.33 -10.11
N VAL A 15 28.22 -6.51 -8.84
CA VAL A 15 26.97 -7.20 -8.45
C VAL A 15 25.79 -6.23 -8.33
N ALA A 16 26.03 -4.97 -7.96
CA ALA A 16 24.99 -3.96 -7.86
C ALA A 16 24.35 -3.60 -9.22
N GLY A 17 25.12 -3.68 -10.32
CA GLY A 17 24.62 -3.41 -11.67
C GLY A 17 23.67 -4.46 -12.22
N ALA A 18 23.72 -5.70 -11.75
CA ALA A 18 22.87 -6.79 -12.25
C ALA A 18 21.52 -6.90 -11.51
N ALA A 19 21.43 -6.38 -10.28
CA ALA A 19 20.19 -6.43 -9.49
C ALA A 19 19.24 -5.25 -9.79
N THR A 20 19.76 -4.11 -10.23
CA THR A 20 18.95 -2.93 -10.60
C THR A 20 18.26 -3.10 -11.96
N LEU A 21 18.85 -3.85 -12.89
CA LEU A 21 18.28 -4.08 -14.23
C LEU A 21 17.00 -4.95 -14.25
N ARG A 22 16.68 -5.69 -13.18
CA ARG A 22 15.49 -6.53 -13.13
C ARG A 22 14.24 -5.85 -12.55
N ARG A 23 14.38 -4.77 -11.77
CA ARG A 23 13.23 -4.03 -11.22
C ARG A 23 12.68 -2.96 -12.16
N ASP A 24 13.50 -2.40 -13.03
CA ASP A 24 13.07 -1.39 -14.00
C ASP A 24 12.38 -1.98 -15.25
N ALA A 25 12.51 -3.27 -15.50
CA ALA A 25 11.89 -3.94 -16.64
C ALA A 25 10.35 -4.04 -16.56
N LEU A 26 9.74 -3.69 -15.43
CA LEU A 26 8.28 -3.68 -15.21
C LEU A 26 7.70 -2.26 -15.07
N ARG A 27 8.51 -1.22 -15.09
CA ARG A 27 8.01 0.15 -15.15
C ARG A 27 7.86 0.57 -16.61
N PHE A 28 6.62 0.81 -17.01
CA PHE A 28 6.34 1.49 -18.27
C PHE A 28 7.05 2.86 -18.22
N PRO A 29 7.86 3.23 -19.24
CA PRO A 29 8.35 4.60 -19.35
C PRO A 29 7.14 5.53 -19.29
N ALA A 30 7.22 6.60 -18.50
CA ALA A 30 6.13 7.55 -18.41
C ALA A 30 5.72 8.02 -19.82
N ALA A 31 4.42 8.05 -20.09
CA ALA A 31 3.94 8.60 -21.35
C ALA A 31 4.38 10.07 -21.43
N ASP A 32 4.92 10.47 -22.57
CA ASP A 32 5.22 11.88 -22.83
C ASP A 32 3.90 12.67 -22.81
N PRO A 33 3.67 13.56 -21.82
CA PRO A 33 2.42 14.30 -21.70
C PRO A 33 2.16 15.22 -22.91
N CYS A 34 3.19 15.53 -23.71
CA CYS A 34 3.09 16.34 -24.91
C CYS A 34 2.60 15.55 -26.14
N HIS A 35 2.58 14.21 -26.10
CA HIS A 35 2.24 13.36 -27.24
C HIS A 35 1.13 12.34 -26.94
N LEU A 36 0.25 12.64 -25.99
CA LEU A 36 -0.89 11.78 -25.70
C LEU A 36 -1.86 11.71 -26.89
N PRO A 37 -2.45 10.54 -27.21
CA PRO A 37 -3.49 10.43 -28.22
C PRO A 37 -4.70 11.32 -27.93
N ALA A 38 -5.35 11.82 -28.97
CA ALA A 38 -6.49 12.74 -28.85
C ALA A 38 -7.62 12.26 -27.90
N PRO A 39 -8.02 10.96 -27.92
CA PRO A 39 -9.03 10.48 -26.97
C PRO A 39 -8.64 10.65 -25.50
N ILE A 40 -7.33 10.60 -25.19
CA ILE A 40 -6.81 10.77 -23.83
C ILE A 40 -6.63 12.26 -23.50
N GLN A 41 -6.17 13.06 -24.46
CA GLN A 41 -6.04 14.51 -24.30
C GLN A 41 -7.38 15.18 -23.94
N ALA A 42 -8.49 14.68 -24.48
CA ALA A 42 -9.84 15.21 -24.27
C ALA A 42 -10.39 14.92 -22.85
N LEU A 43 -9.75 14.06 -22.06
CA LEU A 43 -10.24 13.71 -20.73
C LEU A 43 -10.01 14.85 -19.75
N THR A 44 -10.95 15.02 -18.82
CA THR A 44 -10.92 15.99 -17.74
C THR A 44 -11.18 15.30 -16.39
N PRO A 45 -10.64 15.84 -15.28
CA PRO A 45 -10.81 15.24 -13.95
C PRO A 45 -12.27 14.99 -13.58
N LYS A 46 -12.54 13.85 -12.93
CA LYS A 46 -13.86 13.37 -12.49
C LYS A 46 -13.96 13.14 -10.99
N THR A 47 -12.99 13.59 -10.22
CA THR A 47 -12.95 13.45 -8.76
C THR A 47 -13.71 14.56 -8.01
N GLY A 48 -14.21 15.57 -8.70
CA GLY A 48 -15.01 16.64 -8.07
C GLY A 48 -16.28 16.12 -7.39
N GLY A 49 -16.62 16.71 -6.24
CA GLY A 49 -17.85 16.41 -5.50
C GLY A 49 -17.84 15.10 -4.72
N ILE A 50 -16.70 14.42 -4.60
CA ILE A 50 -16.54 13.27 -3.69
C ILE A 50 -15.87 13.73 -2.40
N ALA A 51 -16.38 13.24 -1.25
CA ALA A 51 -15.81 13.54 0.05
C ALA A 51 -14.86 12.42 0.50
N PRO A 52 -13.68 12.73 1.04
CA PRO A 52 -12.80 11.72 1.64
C PRO A 52 -13.42 11.14 2.92
N ILE A 53 -12.91 10.01 3.37
CA ILE A 53 -13.28 9.45 4.67
C ILE A 53 -12.84 10.43 5.77
N THR A 54 -13.76 10.80 6.65
CA THR A 54 -13.48 11.76 7.73
C THR A 54 -12.71 11.12 8.90
N ASP A 55 -12.06 11.95 9.69
CA ASP A 55 -11.39 11.47 10.90
C ASP A 55 -12.40 10.94 11.94
N GLU A 56 -13.62 11.44 11.92
CA GLU A 56 -14.71 10.94 12.77
C GLU A 56 -15.09 9.51 12.38
N GLU A 57 -15.26 9.22 11.08
CA GLU A 57 -15.50 7.86 10.62
C GLU A 57 -14.31 6.94 10.98
N ARG A 58 -13.08 7.41 10.88
CA ARG A 58 -11.90 6.63 11.28
C ARG A 58 -11.90 6.32 12.78
N ARG A 59 -12.29 7.27 13.63
CA ARG A 59 -12.48 7.00 15.08
C ARG A 59 -13.58 5.97 15.33
N ALA A 60 -14.68 6.02 14.56
CA ALA A 60 -15.73 5.00 14.64
C ALA A 60 -15.24 3.61 14.20
N ARG A 61 -14.36 3.53 13.21
CA ARG A 61 -13.68 2.28 12.79
C ARG A 61 -12.80 1.71 13.89
N ILE A 62 -12.04 2.57 14.59
CA ILE A 62 -11.24 2.16 15.75
C ILE A 62 -12.13 1.65 16.87
N ALA A 63 -13.21 2.35 17.18
CA ALA A 63 -14.19 1.89 18.19
C ALA A 63 -14.82 0.53 17.81
N LYS A 64 -15.12 0.30 16.53
CA LYS A 64 -15.57 -1.00 16.03
C LYS A 64 -14.49 -2.08 16.22
N ALA A 65 -13.23 -1.78 15.92
CA ALA A 65 -12.11 -2.69 16.14
C ALA A 65 -11.99 -3.06 17.62
N GLN A 66 -12.06 -2.08 18.52
CA GLN A 66 -12.03 -2.28 19.97
C GLN A 66 -13.19 -3.15 20.48
N GLY A 67 -14.37 -2.99 19.91
CA GLY A 67 -15.52 -3.88 20.21
C GLY A 67 -15.26 -5.34 19.78
N LEU A 68 -14.66 -5.56 18.60
CA LEU A 68 -14.27 -6.88 18.13
C LEU A 68 -13.12 -7.48 18.97
N MET A 69 -12.16 -6.65 19.37
CA MET A 69 -11.07 -7.05 20.27
C MET A 69 -11.61 -7.50 21.63
N ALA A 70 -12.53 -6.76 22.21
CA ALA A 70 -13.18 -7.12 23.48
C ALA A 70 -13.90 -8.48 23.37
N ALA A 71 -14.65 -8.70 22.29
CA ALA A 71 -15.32 -9.97 22.02
C ALA A 71 -14.34 -11.14 21.84
N GLY A 72 -13.14 -10.89 21.27
CA GLY A 72 -12.09 -11.88 21.04
C GLY A 72 -11.10 -12.05 22.19
N GLY A 73 -11.20 -11.22 23.25
CA GLY A 73 -10.24 -11.20 24.36
C GLY A 73 -8.84 -10.72 23.92
N ILE A 74 -8.78 -9.82 22.90
CA ILE A 74 -7.54 -9.24 22.38
C ILE A 74 -7.29 -7.91 23.09
N GLY A 75 -6.12 -7.76 23.72
CA GLY A 75 -5.76 -6.55 24.48
C GLY A 75 -5.20 -5.41 23.64
N ALA A 76 -4.56 -5.72 22.50
CA ALA A 76 -4.06 -4.75 21.55
C ALA A 76 -3.92 -5.39 20.16
N ILE A 77 -3.93 -4.57 19.10
CA ILE A 77 -3.49 -4.99 17.77
C ILE A 77 -2.33 -4.12 17.28
N VAL A 78 -1.37 -4.74 16.59
CA VAL A 78 -0.20 -4.08 16.00
C VAL A 78 -0.35 -4.11 14.48
N ILE A 79 -0.20 -2.96 13.85
CA ILE A 79 -0.42 -2.73 12.43
C ILE A 79 0.83 -2.05 11.86
N GLU A 80 1.42 -2.62 10.81
CA GLU A 80 2.47 -1.99 10.03
C GLU A 80 1.89 -1.14 8.86
N PRO A 81 2.73 -0.35 8.15
CA PRO A 81 2.29 0.43 7.00
C PRO A 81 1.63 -0.44 5.93
N GLY A 82 0.46 0.01 5.47
CA GLY A 82 -0.33 -0.68 4.46
C GLY A 82 -1.78 -0.24 4.48
N SER A 83 -2.63 -0.96 3.76
CA SER A 83 -4.04 -0.64 3.61
C SER A 83 -4.82 -0.61 4.93
N THR A 84 -4.43 -1.44 5.89
CA THR A 84 -5.07 -1.48 7.21
C THR A 84 -4.72 -0.25 8.06
N MET A 85 -3.46 0.21 8.03
CA MET A 85 -3.07 1.47 8.67
C MET A 85 -3.81 2.66 8.05
N HIS A 86 -3.84 2.73 6.71
CA HIS A 86 -4.59 3.76 6.00
C HIS A 86 -6.09 3.75 6.36
N TYR A 87 -6.71 2.58 6.46
CA TYR A 87 -8.12 2.42 6.82
C TYR A 87 -8.47 3.06 8.16
N TYR A 88 -7.63 2.89 9.18
CA TYR A 88 -7.87 3.43 10.53
C TYR A 88 -7.42 4.88 10.71
N SER A 89 -6.41 5.33 9.98
CA SER A 89 -5.72 6.60 10.30
C SER A 89 -5.56 7.59 9.15
N ALA A 90 -5.74 7.17 7.90
CA ALA A 90 -5.33 7.89 6.69
C ALA A 90 -3.81 8.08 6.54
N VAL A 91 -3.00 7.52 7.41
CA VAL A 91 -1.55 7.60 7.26
C VAL A 91 -1.14 6.72 6.07
N ASP A 92 -0.54 7.35 5.08
CA ASP A 92 0.10 6.71 3.95
C ASP A 92 1.62 6.68 4.20
N TRP A 93 2.09 5.52 4.63
CA TRP A 93 3.49 5.30 4.98
C TRP A 93 4.03 4.09 4.24
N HIS A 94 5.21 4.23 3.66
CA HIS A 94 5.85 3.14 2.95
C HIS A 94 6.60 2.21 3.91
N PRO A 95 6.40 0.88 3.82
CA PRO A 95 7.22 -0.06 4.56
C PRO A 95 8.69 0.09 4.17
N SER A 96 9.56 0.22 5.17
CA SER A 96 11.02 0.21 5.02
C SER A 96 11.63 -0.85 5.94
N GLU A 97 12.94 -0.96 5.96
CA GLU A 97 13.66 -1.81 6.92
C GLU A 97 13.49 -1.34 8.38
N ARG A 98 13.05 -0.09 8.58
CA ARG A 98 12.77 0.47 9.89
C ARG A 98 11.31 0.34 10.25
N THR A 99 11.06 -0.11 11.48
CA THR A 99 9.69 -0.33 11.95
C THR A 99 8.99 1.00 12.24
N PHE A 100 7.92 1.24 11.49
CA PHE A 100 6.89 2.20 11.81
C PHE A 100 5.62 1.41 12.10
N ALA A 101 4.94 1.66 13.22
CA ALA A 101 3.77 0.87 13.61
C ALA A 101 2.70 1.70 14.31
N MET A 102 1.45 1.28 14.12
CA MET A 102 0.28 1.74 14.87
C MET A 102 -0.15 0.63 15.83
N VAL A 103 -0.24 0.93 17.11
CA VAL A 103 -0.79 0.03 18.12
C VAL A 103 -2.16 0.55 18.52
N ILE A 104 -3.20 -0.23 18.28
CA ILE A 104 -4.56 0.07 18.75
C ILE A 104 -4.81 -0.77 20.00
N PRO A 105 -4.89 -0.15 21.19
CA PRO A 105 -5.23 -0.85 22.42
C PRO A 105 -6.73 -1.19 22.47
N ALA A 106 -7.13 -2.13 23.30
CA ALA A 106 -8.53 -2.50 23.51
C ALA A 106 -9.41 -1.32 23.96
N THR A 107 -8.80 -0.31 24.58
CA THR A 107 -9.46 0.94 25.01
C THR A 107 -8.50 2.12 24.81
N GLY A 108 -9.04 3.31 24.59
CA GLY A 108 -8.25 4.53 24.41
C GLY A 108 -7.82 4.78 22.97
N ALA A 109 -6.93 5.75 22.79
CA ALA A 109 -6.44 6.17 21.48
C ALA A 109 -5.31 5.26 20.99
N PRO A 110 -5.11 5.15 19.66
CA PRO A 110 -3.94 4.52 19.10
C PRO A 110 -2.64 5.18 19.55
N VAL A 111 -1.59 4.38 19.66
CA VAL A 111 -0.22 4.82 19.99
C VAL A 111 0.68 4.45 18.82
N TRP A 112 1.61 5.33 18.48
CA TRP A 112 2.48 5.17 17.32
C TRP A 112 3.92 4.84 17.75
N VAL A 113 4.60 4.05 16.93
CA VAL A 113 6.03 3.78 17.05
C VAL A 113 6.71 4.24 15.76
N CYS A 114 7.71 5.11 15.88
CA CYS A 114 8.32 5.80 14.76
C CYS A 114 9.85 5.87 14.91
N PRO A 115 10.63 5.69 13.84
CA PRO A 115 12.05 6.04 13.86
C PRO A 115 12.23 7.53 14.22
N ALA A 116 13.17 7.86 15.10
CA ALA A 116 13.33 9.22 15.60
C ALA A 116 13.59 10.26 14.51
N PHE A 117 14.37 9.91 13.48
CA PHE A 117 14.67 10.84 12.38
C PHE A 117 13.46 11.11 11.46
N GLU A 118 12.38 10.32 11.53
CA GLU A 118 11.14 10.51 10.78
C GLU A 118 10.00 11.10 11.63
N GLU A 119 10.26 11.43 12.91
CA GLU A 119 9.22 11.94 13.83
C GLU A 119 8.49 13.17 13.28
N ALA A 120 9.22 14.13 12.70
CA ALA A 120 8.62 15.33 12.15
C ALA A 120 7.59 15.02 11.06
N ARG A 121 7.94 14.11 10.13
CA ARG A 121 7.03 13.63 9.10
C ARG A 121 5.83 12.86 9.68
N ALA A 122 6.07 12.04 10.68
CA ALA A 122 4.99 11.30 11.35
C ALA A 122 3.97 12.28 11.97
N ARG A 123 4.43 13.35 12.62
CA ARG A 123 3.57 14.39 13.20
C ARG A 123 2.77 15.19 12.17
N GLU A 124 3.26 15.32 10.95
CA GLU A 124 2.50 15.95 9.85
C GLU A 124 1.34 15.06 9.36
N LEU A 125 1.49 13.74 9.41
CA LEU A 125 0.54 12.79 8.84
C LEU A 125 -0.45 12.25 9.86
N ILE A 126 -0.03 12.07 11.12
CA ILE A 126 -0.85 11.48 12.17
C ILE A 126 -1.86 12.50 12.69
N ARG A 127 -3.15 12.17 12.57
CA ARG A 127 -4.27 12.98 13.06
C ARG A 127 -5.10 12.26 14.14
N ILE A 128 -4.83 10.97 14.36
CA ILE A 128 -5.56 10.14 15.31
C ILE A 128 -4.55 9.46 16.23
N GLY A 129 -4.63 9.77 17.53
CA GLY A 129 -3.61 9.40 18.52
C GLY A 129 -2.42 10.36 18.45
N ASP A 130 -2.08 10.96 19.59
CA ASP A 130 -1.01 11.95 19.73
C ASP A 130 0.24 11.40 20.41
N ASP A 131 0.15 10.20 21.02
CA ASP A 131 1.30 9.50 21.61
C ASP A 131 2.13 8.84 20.49
N ILE A 132 3.27 9.47 20.15
CA ILE A 132 4.25 8.97 19.19
C ILE A 132 5.53 8.64 19.94
N ARG A 133 5.85 7.35 20.06
CA ARG A 133 7.05 6.85 20.74
C ARG A 133 8.15 6.59 19.75
N VAL A 134 9.16 7.41 19.79
CA VAL A 134 10.32 7.31 18.90
C VAL A 134 11.34 6.31 19.42
N TRP A 135 12.13 5.76 18.50
CA TRP A 135 13.27 4.89 18.77
C TRP A 135 14.47 5.34 17.96
N GLN A 136 15.67 5.29 18.55
CA GLN A 136 16.94 5.63 17.91
C GLN A 136 17.52 4.40 17.22
N GLU A 137 18.49 4.60 16.29
CA GLU A 137 19.08 3.53 15.48
C GLU A 137 19.76 2.42 16.33
N ASP A 138 20.15 2.71 17.56
CA ASP A 138 20.71 1.78 18.55
C ASP A 138 19.66 1.21 19.53
N GLU A 139 18.40 1.57 19.37
CA GLU A 139 17.29 1.10 20.21
C GLU A 139 16.42 0.07 19.46
N SER A 140 15.66 -0.71 20.23
CA SER A 140 14.70 -1.67 19.71
C SER A 140 13.31 -1.06 19.52
N PRO A 141 12.76 -0.99 18.31
CA PRO A 141 11.37 -0.61 18.10
C PRO A 141 10.39 -1.55 18.79
N PHE A 142 10.75 -2.82 18.91
CA PHE A 142 9.93 -3.83 19.56
C PHE A 142 9.83 -3.61 21.07
N ALA A 143 10.90 -3.11 21.69
CA ALA A 143 10.87 -2.68 23.09
C ALA A 143 9.92 -1.47 23.29
N ARG A 144 9.82 -0.57 22.30
CA ARG A 144 8.83 0.52 22.33
C ARG A 144 7.40 -0.03 22.25
N ILE A 145 7.13 -0.98 21.35
CA ILE A 145 5.81 -1.64 21.28
C ILE A 145 5.51 -2.36 22.61
N ALA A 146 6.44 -3.15 23.15
CA ALA A 146 6.28 -3.83 24.44
C ALA A 146 5.99 -2.85 25.58
N GLY A 147 6.64 -1.67 25.60
CA GLY A 147 6.36 -0.58 26.52
C GLY A 147 4.92 -0.08 26.40
N ILE A 148 4.43 0.11 25.18
CA ILE A 148 3.02 0.49 24.93
C ILE A 148 2.08 -0.58 25.49
N LEU A 149 2.33 -1.86 25.19
CA LEU A 149 1.50 -2.96 25.69
C LEU A 149 1.44 -2.97 27.21
N LYS A 150 2.59 -2.71 27.88
CA LYS A 150 2.66 -2.62 29.35
C LYS A 150 1.81 -1.46 29.88
N ASP A 151 1.97 -0.26 29.32
CA ASP A 151 1.27 0.94 29.76
C ASP A 151 -0.25 0.84 29.53
N GLN A 152 -0.66 0.07 28.51
CA GLN A 152 -2.06 -0.19 28.19
C GLN A 152 -2.65 -1.43 28.90
N GLY A 153 -1.89 -2.04 29.83
CA GLY A 153 -2.33 -3.23 30.55
C GLY A 153 -2.44 -4.50 29.73
N ALA A 154 -1.82 -4.53 28.54
CA ALA A 154 -1.87 -5.64 27.60
C ALA A 154 -0.60 -6.52 27.58
N ALA A 155 0.33 -6.34 28.52
CA ALA A 155 1.63 -7.05 28.54
C ALA A 155 1.52 -8.59 28.62
N SER A 156 0.44 -9.11 29.17
CA SER A 156 0.15 -10.56 29.25
C SER A 156 -1.17 -10.93 28.59
N ALA A 157 -1.67 -10.07 27.72
CA ALA A 157 -2.90 -10.30 26.95
C ALA A 157 -2.61 -10.96 25.60
N LYS A 158 -3.68 -11.36 24.92
CA LYS A 158 -3.57 -11.62 23.48
C LYS A 158 -3.27 -10.33 22.74
N VAL A 159 -2.25 -10.36 21.89
CA VAL A 159 -1.85 -9.25 21.03
C VAL A 159 -2.01 -9.69 19.59
N GLY A 160 -2.96 -9.09 18.88
CA GLY A 160 -3.23 -9.38 17.48
C GLY A 160 -2.20 -8.73 16.56
N LEU A 161 -1.66 -9.48 15.63
CA LEU A 161 -0.82 -8.98 14.55
C LEU A 161 -1.64 -8.97 13.26
N GLU A 162 -1.60 -7.86 12.56
CA GLU A 162 -2.27 -7.71 11.25
C GLU A 162 -1.63 -8.65 10.23
N GLU A 163 -2.37 -9.04 9.20
CA GLU A 163 -1.99 -10.12 8.27
C GLU A 163 -0.67 -9.88 7.52
N GLU A 164 -0.34 -8.62 7.27
CA GLU A 164 0.85 -8.22 6.50
C GLU A 164 2.04 -7.85 7.39
N VAL A 165 1.92 -7.99 8.72
CA VAL A 165 3.03 -7.76 9.65
C VAL A 165 4.18 -8.70 9.31
N ARG A 166 5.34 -8.10 9.04
CA ARG A 166 6.53 -8.84 8.62
C ARG A 166 7.05 -9.74 9.74
N PHE A 167 7.57 -10.91 9.35
CA PHE A 167 8.04 -11.92 10.31
C PHE A 167 9.05 -11.37 11.33
N PHE A 168 9.99 -10.50 10.91
CA PHE A 168 10.99 -9.95 11.82
C PHE A 168 10.38 -9.03 12.91
N VAL A 169 9.24 -8.37 12.60
CA VAL A 169 8.51 -7.57 13.59
C VAL A 169 7.83 -8.48 14.60
N MET A 170 7.19 -9.56 14.12
CA MET A 170 6.60 -10.57 15.00
C MET A 170 7.66 -11.22 15.89
N ASP A 171 8.80 -11.63 15.32
CA ASP A 171 9.87 -12.27 16.09
C ASP A 171 10.51 -11.32 17.12
N GLY A 172 10.76 -10.07 16.73
CA GLY A 172 11.26 -9.04 17.63
C GLY A 172 10.29 -8.74 18.76
N LEU A 173 8.98 -8.66 18.47
CA LEU A 173 7.96 -8.44 19.48
C LEU A 173 7.85 -9.63 20.45
N ARG A 174 7.93 -10.87 19.94
CA ARG A 174 7.94 -12.09 20.75
C ARG A 174 9.09 -12.11 21.76
N GLN A 175 10.26 -11.57 21.37
CA GLN A 175 11.41 -11.45 22.25
C GLN A 175 11.25 -10.30 23.27
N ALA A 176 10.69 -9.16 22.84
CA ALA A 176 10.53 -7.97 23.68
C ALA A 176 9.32 -8.07 24.65
N ALA A 177 8.29 -8.85 24.30
CA ALA A 177 7.09 -9.04 25.09
C ALA A 177 6.79 -10.54 25.29
N PRO A 178 7.65 -11.31 25.98
CA PRO A 178 7.55 -12.76 26.05
C PRO A 178 6.30 -13.28 26.80
N SER A 179 5.63 -12.41 27.56
CA SER A 179 4.38 -12.76 28.26
C SER A 179 3.12 -12.53 27.41
N ALA A 180 3.24 -11.87 26.26
CA ALA A 180 2.13 -11.63 25.37
C ALA A 180 1.84 -12.89 24.53
N ASP A 181 0.54 -13.21 24.37
CA ASP A 181 0.10 -14.25 23.45
C ASP A 181 -0.14 -13.64 22.05
N LEU A 182 0.83 -13.82 21.15
CA LEU A 182 0.74 -13.26 19.79
C LEU A 182 -0.22 -14.09 18.93
N VAL A 183 -1.28 -13.46 18.49
CA VAL A 183 -2.35 -14.08 17.70
C VAL A 183 -2.62 -13.31 16.39
N SER A 184 -3.37 -13.89 15.46
CA SER A 184 -3.82 -13.17 14.26
C SER A 184 -4.85 -12.10 14.63
N ALA A 185 -4.68 -10.87 14.07
CA ALA A 185 -5.67 -9.80 14.15
C ALA A 185 -6.76 -9.90 13.08
N THR A 186 -6.72 -10.88 12.15
CA THR A 186 -7.69 -11.04 11.06
C THR A 186 -9.16 -10.95 11.50
N PRO A 187 -9.60 -11.56 12.64
CA PRO A 187 -10.98 -11.41 13.08
C PRO A 187 -11.38 -9.95 13.36
N VAL A 188 -10.43 -9.09 13.71
CA VAL A 188 -10.65 -7.66 13.97
C VAL A 188 -10.51 -6.86 12.67
N THR A 189 -9.38 -6.97 11.99
CA THR A 189 -9.03 -6.19 10.79
C THR A 189 -9.96 -6.49 9.61
N ALA A 190 -10.14 -7.77 9.26
CA ALA A 190 -11.10 -8.19 8.25
C ALA A 190 -12.55 -7.93 8.69
N GLY A 191 -12.87 -8.19 9.98
CA GLY A 191 -14.19 -7.91 10.53
C GLY A 191 -14.61 -6.43 10.41
N CYS A 192 -13.64 -5.50 10.49
CA CYS A 192 -13.87 -4.07 10.24
C CYS A 192 -14.06 -3.77 8.75
N ARG A 193 -13.20 -4.29 7.88
CA ARG A 193 -13.05 -3.90 6.48
C ARG A 193 -13.94 -4.66 5.50
N MET A 194 -14.42 -5.84 5.87
CA MET A 194 -15.16 -6.74 4.98
C MET A 194 -16.46 -6.11 4.46
N ILE A 195 -17.20 -5.42 5.32
CA ILE A 195 -18.43 -4.72 4.95
C ILE A 195 -18.13 -3.23 4.87
N LYS A 196 -18.31 -2.67 3.67
CA LYS A 196 -17.98 -1.27 3.36
C LYS A 196 -19.08 -0.33 3.83
N SER A 197 -18.70 0.84 4.32
CA SER A 197 -19.62 1.94 4.60
C SER A 197 -20.15 2.59 3.31
N ALA A 198 -21.19 3.40 3.42
CA ALA A 198 -21.71 4.15 2.28
C ALA A 198 -20.66 5.11 1.69
N ALA A 199 -19.80 5.71 2.52
CA ALA A 199 -18.72 6.58 2.09
C ALA A 199 -17.65 5.80 1.32
N GLU A 200 -17.24 4.61 1.81
CA GLU A 200 -16.33 3.72 1.10
C GLU A 200 -16.89 3.29 -0.27
N LEU A 201 -18.15 2.90 -0.31
CA LEU A 201 -18.83 2.52 -1.57
C LEU A 201 -18.86 3.68 -2.57
N ALA A 202 -19.06 4.92 -2.11
CA ALA A 202 -19.05 6.09 -2.99
C ALA A 202 -17.66 6.33 -3.60
N LEU A 203 -16.57 6.15 -2.83
CA LEU A 203 -15.20 6.26 -3.31
C LEU A 203 -14.85 5.14 -4.31
N MET A 204 -15.19 3.89 -3.98
CA MET A 204 -15.00 2.72 -4.86
C MET A 204 -15.79 2.87 -6.17
N GLN A 205 -17.03 3.36 -6.10
CA GLN A 205 -17.85 3.63 -7.30
C GLN A 205 -17.18 4.70 -8.17
N ARG A 206 -16.66 5.78 -7.56
CA ARG A 206 -15.95 6.82 -8.31
C ARG A 206 -14.69 6.29 -8.98
N ALA A 207 -13.89 5.47 -8.31
CA ALA A 207 -12.72 4.83 -8.89
C ALA A 207 -13.10 3.91 -10.07
N THR A 208 -14.21 3.17 -9.93
CA THR A 208 -14.77 2.32 -10.99
C THR A 208 -15.23 3.15 -12.19
N ASP A 209 -15.96 4.23 -11.98
CA ASP A 209 -16.45 5.12 -13.06
C ASP A 209 -15.28 5.73 -13.84
N ILE A 210 -14.23 6.19 -13.12
CA ILE A 210 -12.98 6.69 -13.72
C ILE A 210 -12.32 5.60 -14.55
N THR A 211 -12.20 4.38 -14.02
CA THR A 211 -11.59 3.25 -14.71
C THR A 211 -12.35 2.91 -15.99
N ILE A 212 -13.68 2.86 -15.98
CA ILE A 212 -14.49 2.60 -17.18
C ILE A 212 -14.31 3.68 -18.24
N LEU A 213 -14.25 4.95 -17.84
CA LEU A 213 -13.99 6.05 -18.78
C LEU A 213 -12.59 5.97 -19.37
N ALA A 214 -11.60 5.61 -18.56
CA ALA A 214 -10.22 5.40 -19.00
C ALA A 214 -10.11 4.23 -20.00
N PHE A 215 -10.80 3.11 -19.73
CA PHE A 215 -10.90 2.00 -20.67
C PHE A 215 -11.41 2.46 -22.05
N LYS A 216 -12.52 3.19 -22.09
CA LYS A 216 -13.09 3.69 -23.34
C LYS A 216 -12.10 4.55 -24.12
N ALA A 217 -11.39 5.45 -23.45
CA ALA A 217 -10.40 6.31 -24.07
C ALA A 217 -9.16 5.53 -24.53
N ALA A 218 -8.65 4.61 -23.71
CA ALA A 218 -7.49 3.79 -24.07
C ALA A 218 -7.79 2.87 -25.26
N PHE A 219 -8.92 2.17 -25.25
CA PHE A 219 -9.32 1.31 -26.38
C PHE A 219 -9.50 2.08 -27.68
N ALA A 220 -9.92 3.34 -27.64
CA ALA A 220 -9.98 4.21 -28.82
C ALA A 220 -8.60 4.54 -29.43
N THR A 221 -7.50 4.23 -28.75
CA THR A 221 -6.13 4.43 -29.24
C THR A 221 -5.53 3.18 -29.91
N LEU A 222 -6.21 2.03 -29.83
CA LEU A 222 -5.68 0.77 -30.36
C LEU A 222 -5.46 0.82 -31.88
N ARG A 223 -4.30 0.32 -32.29
CA ARG A 223 -3.94 0.16 -33.71
C ARG A 223 -3.01 -1.04 -33.90
N ALA A 224 -3.09 -1.68 -35.04
CA ALA A 224 -2.17 -2.76 -35.39
C ALA A 224 -0.71 -2.29 -35.31
N GLY A 225 0.16 -3.14 -34.80
CA GLY A 225 1.57 -2.85 -34.54
C GLY A 225 1.87 -2.13 -33.22
N MET A 226 0.85 -1.66 -32.47
CA MET A 226 1.04 -1.08 -31.13
C MET A 226 1.69 -2.09 -30.19
N ASN A 227 2.63 -1.67 -29.37
CA ASN A 227 3.20 -2.54 -28.34
C ASN A 227 2.41 -2.44 -27.03
N GLN A 228 2.57 -3.45 -26.15
CA GLN A 228 1.85 -3.52 -24.87
C GLN A 228 2.18 -2.36 -23.92
N TYR A 229 3.41 -1.83 -23.98
CA TYR A 229 3.83 -0.72 -23.13
C TYR A 229 3.15 0.59 -23.53
N GLU A 230 3.05 0.84 -24.84
CA GLU A 230 2.34 2.01 -25.35
C GLU A 230 0.87 2.00 -24.94
N PHE A 231 0.21 0.84 -25.05
CA PHE A 231 -1.19 0.72 -24.63
C PHE A 231 -1.36 0.87 -23.11
N GLY A 232 -0.49 0.26 -22.33
CA GLY A 232 -0.48 0.41 -20.86
C GLY A 232 -0.24 1.86 -20.42
N ASN A 233 0.68 2.58 -21.08
CA ASN A 233 0.92 4.00 -20.84
C ASN A 233 -0.30 4.86 -21.18
N ASN A 234 -0.98 4.56 -22.28
CA ASN A 234 -2.23 5.24 -22.65
C ASN A 234 -3.30 5.04 -21.57
N MET A 235 -3.42 3.83 -21.02
CA MET A 235 -4.36 3.54 -19.95
C MET A 235 -4.04 4.30 -18.65
N THR A 236 -2.78 4.24 -18.19
CA THR A 236 -2.38 4.94 -16.97
C THR A 236 -2.47 6.46 -17.13
N ALA A 237 -2.14 7.00 -18.31
CA ALA A 237 -2.34 8.42 -18.62
C ALA A 237 -3.81 8.83 -18.58
N ALA A 238 -4.71 7.98 -19.11
CA ALA A 238 -6.15 8.22 -19.06
C ALA A 238 -6.67 8.26 -17.60
N LEU A 239 -6.27 7.30 -16.77
CA LEU A 239 -6.62 7.26 -15.35
C LEU A 239 -6.14 8.52 -14.62
N THR A 240 -4.88 8.91 -14.83
CA THR A 240 -4.30 10.12 -14.22
C THR A 240 -5.05 11.38 -14.64
N ARG A 241 -5.36 11.54 -15.92
CA ARG A 241 -6.10 12.72 -16.40
C ARG A 241 -7.52 12.80 -15.86
N LEU A 242 -8.14 11.66 -15.58
CA LEU A 242 -9.45 11.59 -14.92
C LEU A 242 -9.38 11.87 -13.41
N GLY A 243 -8.18 11.98 -12.83
CA GLY A 243 -7.94 12.28 -11.42
C GLY A 243 -7.74 11.04 -10.54
N GLY A 244 -7.59 9.86 -11.11
CA GLY A 244 -7.23 8.64 -10.37
C GLY A 244 -5.78 8.71 -9.88
N SER A 245 -5.56 8.31 -8.65
CA SER A 245 -4.24 8.14 -8.04
C SER A 245 -3.76 6.69 -8.15
N ALA A 246 -2.46 6.45 -8.00
CA ALA A 246 -1.83 5.13 -8.09
C ALA A 246 -2.30 4.30 -9.30
N PRO A 247 -2.30 4.85 -10.53
CA PRO A 247 -2.77 4.15 -11.71
C PRO A 247 -1.85 2.99 -12.07
N TRP A 248 -2.43 1.87 -12.49
CA TRP A 248 -1.68 0.71 -12.96
C TRP A 248 -2.37 0.07 -14.15
N ALA A 249 -1.62 -0.67 -14.96
CA ALA A 249 -2.15 -1.43 -16.08
C ALA A 249 -1.32 -2.68 -16.33
N LEU A 250 -1.99 -3.80 -16.60
CA LEU A 250 -1.42 -5.03 -17.10
C LEU A 250 -2.03 -5.32 -18.48
N VAL A 251 -1.18 -5.50 -19.48
CA VAL A 251 -1.60 -5.68 -20.87
C VAL A 251 -1.07 -6.99 -21.43
N GLY A 252 -1.94 -7.74 -22.11
CA GLY A 252 -1.58 -8.92 -22.87
C GLY A 252 -2.25 -8.95 -24.24
N PHE A 253 -1.47 -9.15 -25.31
CA PHE A 253 -1.97 -9.29 -26.69
C PHE A 253 -1.89 -10.73 -27.17
N GLY A 254 -2.89 -11.19 -27.91
CA GLY A 254 -2.95 -12.51 -28.52
C GLY A 254 -2.71 -13.62 -27.50
N LYS A 255 -1.74 -14.49 -27.74
CA LYS A 255 -1.40 -15.61 -26.82
C LYS A 255 -0.98 -15.18 -25.43
N TYR A 256 -0.47 -13.95 -25.25
CA TYR A 256 -0.04 -13.43 -23.95
C TYR A 256 -1.20 -12.99 -23.06
N SER A 257 -2.42 -12.91 -23.61
CA SER A 257 -3.63 -12.70 -22.81
C SER A 257 -3.94 -13.85 -21.84
N ALA A 258 -3.32 -15.02 -22.05
CA ALA A 258 -3.45 -16.18 -21.16
C ALA A 258 -2.50 -16.12 -19.92
N PHE A 259 -1.66 -15.10 -19.79
CA PHE A 259 -0.74 -14.95 -18.66
C PHE A 259 -1.35 -14.02 -17.59
N PRO A 260 -1.84 -14.54 -16.47
CA PRO A 260 -2.60 -13.75 -15.49
C PRO A 260 -1.79 -12.65 -14.81
N HIS A 261 -0.46 -12.81 -14.77
CA HIS A 261 0.46 -11.80 -14.20
C HIS A 261 1.33 -11.12 -15.26
N GLY A 262 0.89 -11.19 -16.52
CA GLY A 262 1.60 -10.59 -17.65
C GLY A 262 2.80 -11.39 -18.14
N SER A 263 3.42 -10.88 -19.18
CA SER A 263 4.61 -11.45 -19.81
C SER A 263 5.66 -10.36 -20.03
N VAL A 264 6.93 -10.71 -19.79
CA VAL A 264 8.08 -9.83 -20.09
C VAL A 264 8.47 -9.83 -21.56
N GLN A 265 7.86 -10.70 -22.37
CA GLN A 265 8.15 -10.78 -23.81
C GLN A 265 7.57 -9.57 -24.53
N PRO A 266 8.31 -8.97 -25.49
CA PRO A 266 7.79 -7.93 -26.35
C PRO A 266 6.59 -8.42 -27.13
N GLN A 267 5.53 -7.62 -27.18
CA GLN A 267 4.28 -7.94 -27.84
C GLN A 267 3.93 -6.82 -28.82
N ARG A 268 3.33 -7.19 -29.93
CA ARG A 268 2.73 -6.25 -30.87
C ARG A 268 1.33 -6.72 -31.22
N LEU A 269 0.39 -5.80 -31.18
CA LEU A 269 -1.01 -6.07 -31.49
C LEU A 269 -1.16 -6.41 -32.99
N GLU A 270 -1.74 -7.55 -33.28
CA GLU A 270 -2.09 -7.97 -34.62
C GLU A 270 -3.61 -7.94 -34.84
N ARG A 271 -4.03 -7.92 -36.09
CA ARG A 271 -5.47 -7.93 -36.41
C ARG A 271 -6.07 -9.29 -36.04
N GLY A 272 -7.10 -9.29 -35.21
CA GLY A 272 -7.76 -10.51 -34.73
C GLY A 272 -7.27 -10.98 -33.36
N ASP A 273 -6.24 -10.33 -32.76
CA ASP A 273 -5.77 -10.65 -31.42
C ASP A 273 -6.82 -10.33 -30.36
N ILE A 274 -6.82 -11.15 -29.32
CA ILE A 274 -7.46 -10.81 -28.04
C ILE A 274 -6.59 -9.75 -27.34
N VAL A 275 -7.24 -8.73 -26.78
CA VAL A 275 -6.60 -7.73 -25.94
C VAL A 275 -7.07 -7.93 -24.49
N LEU A 276 -6.16 -8.39 -23.63
CA LEU A 276 -6.35 -8.37 -22.19
C LEU A 276 -5.86 -7.02 -21.65
N LEU A 277 -6.69 -6.37 -20.88
CA LEU A 277 -6.32 -5.20 -20.09
C LEU A 277 -6.92 -5.34 -18.68
N ASP A 278 -6.05 -5.48 -17.70
CA ASP A 278 -6.38 -5.39 -16.29
C ASP A 278 -5.80 -4.08 -15.74
N SER A 279 -6.61 -3.25 -15.10
CA SER A 279 -6.19 -1.91 -14.73
C SER A 279 -7.11 -1.30 -13.69
N GLY A 280 -6.58 -0.32 -12.96
CA GLY A 280 -7.33 0.43 -11.99
C GLY A 280 -6.58 1.66 -11.48
N CYS A 281 -7.28 2.39 -10.63
CA CYS A 281 -6.74 3.52 -9.88
C CYS A 281 -7.43 3.61 -8.52
N ALA A 282 -6.93 4.47 -7.67
CA ALA A 282 -7.58 4.81 -6.41
C ALA A 282 -8.16 6.24 -6.44
N VAL A 283 -9.19 6.45 -5.62
CA VAL A 283 -9.73 7.77 -5.28
C VAL A 283 -9.77 7.86 -3.75
N GLU A 284 -9.03 8.81 -3.17
CA GLU A 284 -8.90 8.97 -1.71
C GLU A 284 -8.49 7.66 -0.99
N GLY A 285 -7.63 6.87 -1.62
CA GLY A 285 -7.12 5.60 -1.08
C GLY A 285 -8.01 4.37 -1.30
N TYR A 286 -9.10 4.48 -2.08
CA TYR A 286 -10.07 3.41 -2.42
C TYR A 286 -10.09 3.09 -3.89
#